data_316dc79d83f8636c2a7eafe4761832f9
#
_entry.id   316dc79d83f8636c2a7eafe4761832f9
#
_cell.length_a   1.000
_cell.length_b   1.000
_cell.length_c   1.000
_cell.angle_alpha   90.00
_cell.angle_beta   90.00
_cell.angle_gamma   90.00
#
_symmetry.space_group_name_H-M   'P 1'
#
loop_
_entity.id
_entity.type
_entity.pdbx_description
1 polymer ?
#
loop_
_entity_poly.entity_id
_entity_poly.type
_entity_poly.pdbx_seq_one_letter_code
_entity_poly.pdbx_strand_id
1 'polypeptide(L)'
;IDLVSRSTVPSSFDFYLNNSLVSDINMDVVKDNLYGNKVLKKKKVIQNRFELNNSNNIRLIYNGDNSAISYLDKINITGKIELKYNSNQLLFHSLPENNKVLTKYKIHSNKVFSENLDGKLDLKLWNISDPYSINNLQIRKEGDGYYFINNDSIFSRSILFDISNLSYPSYFKKIKNSNILEHKNPDLLIITHENFYDDAYRVKILRESEGLNVKIVDVVDVYNQFSSGNKDVTSIRNFIKY
;
A
#
# COMPACT_ATOMS: atom_id res chain seq x y z
N ILE A 1 12.56 2.75 -9.08
CA ILE A 1 12.99 3.83 -8.18
C ILE A 1 12.21 5.07 -8.56
N ASP A 2 11.59 5.71 -7.60
CA ASP A 2 10.87 6.97 -7.76
C ASP A 2 11.65 8.05 -7.01
N LEU A 3 12.03 9.10 -7.74
CA LEU A 3 12.88 10.20 -7.26
C LEU A 3 12.15 11.53 -7.46
N VAL A 4 12.45 12.47 -6.60
CA VAL A 4 11.90 13.82 -6.64
C VAL A 4 13.05 14.82 -6.52
N SER A 5 13.09 15.83 -7.37
CA SER A 5 14.12 16.86 -7.33
C SER A 5 13.53 18.26 -7.58
N ARG A 6 14.10 19.21 -6.83
CA ARG A 6 13.97 20.65 -7.05
C ARG A 6 15.36 21.21 -7.31
N SER A 7 15.74 21.31 -8.56
CA SER A 7 17.01 21.85 -8.98
C SER A 7 16.83 22.72 -10.21
N THR A 8 17.40 23.91 -10.21
CA THR A 8 17.45 24.82 -11.36
C THR A 8 18.65 24.57 -12.26
N VAL A 9 19.52 23.65 -11.86
CA VAL A 9 20.70 23.20 -12.60
C VAL A 9 20.63 21.69 -12.84
N PRO A 10 21.34 21.16 -13.84
CA PRO A 10 21.41 19.72 -14.06
C PRO A 10 21.85 18.96 -12.81
N SER A 11 21.19 17.87 -12.51
CA SER A 11 21.50 17.01 -11.37
C SER A 11 21.23 15.55 -11.69
N SER A 12 21.83 14.63 -10.94
CA SER A 12 21.62 13.20 -11.13
C SER A 12 21.67 12.42 -9.83
N PHE A 13 21.25 11.16 -9.90
CA PHE A 13 21.43 10.18 -8.85
C PHE A 13 22.20 8.98 -9.38
N ASP A 14 23.26 8.60 -8.69
CA ASP A 14 23.95 7.34 -8.92
C ASP A 14 23.37 6.28 -8.01
N PHE A 15 22.82 5.25 -8.60
CA PHE A 15 22.26 4.10 -7.88
C PHE A 15 23.24 2.93 -7.88
N TYR A 16 23.66 2.53 -6.69
CA TYR A 16 24.57 1.40 -6.46
C TYR A 16 23.85 0.25 -5.78
N LEU A 17 24.19 -0.97 -6.17
CA LEU A 17 23.86 -2.21 -5.49
C LEU A 17 25.15 -2.98 -5.21
N ASN A 18 25.41 -3.31 -3.95
CA ASN A 18 26.61 -4.03 -3.50
C ASN A 18 27.91 -3.40 -4.05
N ASN A 19 28.04 -2.08 -3.93
CA ASN A 19 29.14 -1.24 -4.43
C ASN A 19 29.30 -1.15 -5.95
N SER A 20 28.49 -1.82 -6.73
CA SER A 20 28.48 -1.70 -8.19
C SER A 20 27.50 -0.63 -8.64
N LEU A 21 27.93 0.29 -9.50
CA LEU A 21 27.04 1.26 -10.13
C LEU A 21 26.07 0.53 -11.06
N VAL A 22 24.79 0.67 -10.78
CA VAL A 22 23.70 0.03 -11.53
C VAL A 22 23.08 0.98 -12.55
N SER A 23 22.93 2.22 -12.17
CA SER A 23 22.34 3.25 -13.04
C SER A 23 22.72 4.65 -12.58
N ASP A 24 22.99 5.52 -13.55
CA ASP A 24 22.94 6.96 -13.40
C ASP A 24 21.54 7.45 -13.84
N ILE A 25 20.93 8.31 -13.04
CA ILE A 25 19.55 8.79 -13.23
C ILE A 25 19.58 10.31 -13.28
N ASN A 26 19.60 10.86 -14.48
CA ASN A 26 19.57 12.31 -14.69
C ASN A 26 18.20 12.87 -14.32
N MET A 27 18.16 13.94 -13.55
CA MET A 27 16.96 14.67 -13.17
C MET A 27 16.77 15.87 -14.09
N ASP A 28 15.51 16.15 -14.44
CA ASP A 28 15.17 17.30 -15.25
C ASP A 28 15.23 18.59 -14.42
N VAL A 29 15.60 19.69 -15.07
CA VAL A 29 15.74 21.02 -14.46
C VAL A 29 14.38 21.65 -14.23
N VAL A 30 14.12 22.16 -13.02
CA VAL A 30 12.94 22.96 -12.71
C VAL A 30 13.11 24.34 -13.31
N LYS A 31 12.16 24.78 -14.12
CA LYS A 31 12.15 26.15 -14.66
C LYS A 31 11.81 27.15 -13.54
N ASP A 32 12.66 28.15 -13.39
CA ASP A 32 12.41 29.22 -12.44
C ASP A 32 11.38 30.20 -13.02
N ASN A 33 10.10 29.84 -12.93
CA ASN A 33 8.99 30.70 -13.30
C ASN A 33 7.89 30.68 -12.22
N LEU A 34 7.08 31.71 -12.18
CA LEU A 34 6.07 31.92 -11.13
C LEU A 34 5.00 30.81 -11.09
N TYR A 35 4.66 30.23 -12.24
CA TYR A 35 3.56 29.28 -12.47
C TYR A 35 4.03 27.87 -12.82
N GLY A 36 5.35 27.62 -12.87
CA GLY A 36 5.90 26.30 -13.22
C GLY A 36 5.89 25.31 -12.07
N ASN A 37 6.11 24.05 -12.43
CA ASN A 37 6.31 23.00 -11.44
C ASN A 37 7.53 23.34 -10.56
N LYS A 38 7.31 23.39 -9.26
CA LYS A 38 8.38 23.67 -8.29
C LYS A 38 9.24 22.45 -7.96
N VAL A 39 8.77 21.26 -8.36
CA VAL A 39 9.41 19.97 -8.11
C VAL A 39 9.13 19.05 -9.28
N LEU A 40 10.13 18.28 -9.69
CA LEU A 40 9.97 17.28 -10.75
C LEU A 40 10.16 15.87 -10.17
N LYS A 41 9.28 14.97 -10.57
CA LYS A 41 9.29 13.57 -10.20
C LYS A 41 9.79 12.73 -11.37
N LYS A 42 10.71 11.79 -11.10
CA LYS A 42 11.21 10.84 -12.08
C LYS A 42 11.10 9.42 -11.58
N LYS A 43 10.55 8.56 -12.41
CA LYS A 43 10.51 7.12 -12.19
C LYS A 43 11.52 6.47 -13.11
N LYS A 44 12.45 5.69 -12.54
CA LYS A 44 13.38 4.85 -13.28
C LYS A 44 13.09 3.38 -13.02
N VAL A 45 12.85 2.62 -14.08
CA VAL A 45 12.75 1.16 -14.04
C VAL A 45 14.08 0.61 -14.52
N ILE A 46 14.68 -0.28 -13.72
CA ILE A 46 15.94 -0.96 -14.04
C ILE A 46 15.60 -2.44 -14.16
N GLN A 47 15.70 -2.98 -15.36
CA GLN A 47 15.47 -4.40 -15.65
C GLN A 47 16.83 -5.07 -15.88
N ASN A 48 17.32 -5.71 -14.83
CA ASN A 48 18.54 -6.48 -14.90
C ASN A 48 18.45 -7.70 -13.98
N ARG A 49 19.29 -8.71 -14.25
CA ARG A 49 19.44 -9.84 -13.34
C ARG A 49 20.57 -9.54 -12.38
N PHE A 50 20.22 -9.42 -11.11
CA PHE A 50 21.18 -9.24 -10.03
C PHE A 50 21.19 -10.52 -9.18
N GLU A 51 22.38 -11.02 -8.89
CA GLU A 51 22.55 -12.01 -7.85
C GLU A 51 22.54 -11.30 -6.51
N LEU A 52 21.58 -11.64 -5.67
CA LEU A 52 21.45 -11.05 -4.35
C LEU A 52 22.06 -11.99 -3.30
N ASN A 53 22.80 -11.40 -2.37
CA ASN A 53 23.34 -12.07 -1.20
C ASN A 53 22.31 -12.08 -0.06
N ASN A 54 22.63 -12.74 1.05
CA ASN A 54 21.80 -12.71 2.27
C ASN A 54 21.63 -11.28 2.82
N SER A 55 22.63 -10.42 2.60
CA SER A 55 22.58 -8.99 2.90
C SER A 55 23.04 -8.20 1.69
N ASN A 56 22.25 -7.21 1.31
CA ASN A 56 22.55 -6.38 0.16
C ASN A 56 22.56 -4.92 0.57
N ASN A 57 23.54 -4.18 0.08
CA ASN A 57 23.67 -2.75 0.33
C ASN A 57 23.15 -1.97 -0.87
N ILE A 58 22.22 -1.04 -0.62
CA ILE A 58 21.75 -0.07 -1.61
C ILE A 58 22.29 1.29 -1.21
N ARG A 59 22.97 1.94 -2.14
CA ARG A 59 23.49 3.29 -1.98
C ARG A 59 22.98 4.17 -3.11
N LEU A 60 22.43 5.32 -2.75
CA LEU A 60 21.99 6.35 -3.67
C LEU A 60 22.81 7.61 -3.39
N ILE A 61 23.53 8.10 -4.39
CA ILE A 61 24.32 9.32 -4.29
C ILE A 61 23.66 10.38 -5.15
N TYR A 62 23.40 11.52 -4.56
CA TYR A 62 22.91 12.69 -5.29
C TYR A 62 24.07 13.55 -5.75
N ASN A 63 24.08 13.87 -7.03
CA ASN A 63 25.05 14.75 -7.70
C ASN A 63 24.33 15.99 -8.17
N GLY A 64 24.45 17.07 -7.45
CA GLY A 64 23.78 18.33 -7.76
C GLY A 64 24.35 19.51 -6.99
N ASP A 65 23.80 20.68 -7.26
CA ASP A 65 24.18 21.91 -6.56
C ASP A 65 23.69 21.91 -5.10
N ASN A 66 24.41 22.62 -4.23
CA ASN A 66 24.10 22.75 -2.79
C ASN A 66 22.75 23.44 -2.53
N SER A 67 22.23 24.21 -3.48
CA SER A 67 20.90 24.84 -3.40
C SER A 67 19.76 23.91 -3.80
N ALA A 68 20.06 22.76 -4.41
CA ALA A 68 19.07 21.81 -4.86
C ALA A 68 18.58 20.92 -3.70
N ILE A 69 17.30 20.58 -3.72
CA ILE A 69 16.70 19.68 -2.76
C ILE A 69 16.16 18.46 -3.51
N SER A 70 16.61 17.28 -3.08
CA SER A 70 16.21 16.03 -3.73
C SER A 70 15.88 14.96 -2.71
N TYR A 71 14.91 14.10 -3.05
CA TYR A 71 14.39 13.07 -2.17
C TYR A 71 14.24 11.75 -2.92
N LEU A 72 14.48 10.67 -2.19
CA LEU A 72 14.03 9.35 -2.57
C LEU A 72 12.57 9.21 -2.11
N ASP A 73 11.64 9.03 -3.06
CA ASP A 73 10.24 8.77 -2.75
C ASP A 73 10.05 7.26 -2.49
N LYS A 74 10.55 6.40 -3.38
CA LYS A 74 10.29 4.95 -3.28
C LYS A 74 11.32 4.10 -4.02
N ILE A 75 11.67 2.96 -3.43
CA ILE A 75 12.37 1.86 -4.10
C ILE A 75 11.47 0.63 -4.07
N ASN A 76 11.18 0.06 -5.23
CA ASN A 76 10.56 -1.25 -5.36
C ASN A 76 11.58 -2.22 -5.92
N ILE A 77 11.71 -3.37 -5.29
CA ILE A 77 12.53 -4.48 -5.77
C ILE A 77 11.60 -5.66 -6.00
N THR A 78 11.67 -6.23 -7.19
CA THR A 78 10.94 -7.44 -7.55
C THR A 78 11.94 -8.53 -7.92
N GLY A 79 11.79 -9.70 -7.35
CA GLY A 79 12.69 -10.81 -7.61
C GLY A 79 12.06 -12.15 -7.27
N LYS A 80 12.69 -13.24 -7.73
CA LYS A 80 12.33 -14.59 -7.31
C LYS A 80 12.91 -14.83 -5.91
N ILE A 81 12.10 -15.32 -5.00
CA ILE A 81 12.49 -15.66 -3.63
C ILE A 81 12.16 -17.12 -3.34
N GLU A 82 12.93 -17.74 -2.48
CA GLU A 82 12.52 -19.00 -1.84
C GLU A 82 11.40 -18.73 -0.84
N LEU A 83 10.39 -19.58 -0.82
CA LEU A 83 9.29 -19.47 0.13
C LEU A 83 9.75 -20.02 1.49
N LYS A 84 10.45 -19.18 2.25
CA LYS A 84 10.91 -19.48 3.62
C LYS A 84 9.92 -18.90 4.62
N TYR A 85 9.23 -19.77 5.35
CA TYR A 85 8.31 -19.37 6.41
C TYR A 85 9.03 -19.34 7.77
N ASN A 86 9.19 -18.15 8.32
CA ASN A 86 9.98 -17.91 9.52
C ASN A 86 9.15 -17.42 10.71
N SER A 87 7.84 -17.68 10.78
CA SER A 87 6.98 -17.41 11.95
C SER A 87 5.89 -16.35 11.88
N ASN A 88 5.87 -15.51 10.86
CA ASN A 88 4.80 -14.51 10.70
C ASN A 88 3.99 -14.78 9.42
N GLN A 89 3.56 -13.72 8.77
CA GLN A 89 2.92 -13.81 7.47
C GLN A 89 3.99 -13.72 6.37
N LEU A 90 3.85 -14.54 5.34
CA LEU A 90 4.64 -14.45 4.12
C LEU A 90 3.72 -14.08 2.95
N LEU A 91 3.83 -12.84 2.48
CA LEU A 91 3.13 -12.36 1.30
C LEU A 91 4.03 -12.54 0.08
N PHE A 92 3.51 -13.17 -0.96
CA PHE A 92 4.24 -13.35 -2.21
C PHE A 92 3.29 -13.32 -3.42
N HIS A 93 3.91 -13.22 -4.61
CA HIS A 93 3.19 -13.23 -5.87
C HIS A 93 3.73 -14.36 -6.73
N SER A 94 2.88 -15.07 -7.46
CA SER A 94 3.28 -15.87 -8.60
C SER A 94 3.05 -15.08 -9.87
N LEU A 95 4.06 -15.11 -10.74
CA LEU A 95 4.00 -14.47 -12.05
C LEU A 95 3.68 -15.52 -13.09
N PRO A 96 2.87 -15.18 -14.11
CA PRO A 96 2.65 -16.08 -15.24
C PRO A 96 3.99 -16.48 -15.87
N GLU A 97 4.26 -17.77 -15.93
CA GLU A 97 5.37 -18.31 -16.72
C GLU A 97 4.81 -18.88 -18.02
N ASN A 98 5.40 -18.51 -19.16
CA ASN A 98 5.00 -18.98 -20.46
C ASN A 98 4.95 -20.52 -20.49
N ASN A 99 3.80 -21.07 -20.87
CA ASN A 99 3.51 -22.50 -21.03
C ASN A 99 3.40 -23.34 -19.75
N LYS A 100 3.40 -22.77 -18.56
CA LYS A 100 3.13 -23.52 -17.32
C LYS A 100 1.73 -23.22 -16.81
N VAL A 101 0.89 -24.24 -16.74
CA VAL A 101 -0.47 -24.15 -16.19
C VAL A 101 -0.47 -24.42 -14.69
N LEU A 102 0.32 -25.40 -14.24
CA LEU A 102 0.41 -25.82 -12.84
C LEU A 102 1.87 -25.87 -12.40
N THR A 103 2.15 -25.24 -11.29
CA THR A 103 3.49 -25.23 -10.68
C THR A 103 3.41 -25.73 -9.25
N LYS A 104 4.32 -26.63 -8.89
CA LYS A 104 4.53 -27.09 -7.51
C LYS A 104 5.50 -26.15 -6.81
N TYR A 105 5.03 -25.48 -5.77
CA TYR A 105 5.82 -24.59 -4.91
C TYR A 105 6.20 -25.29 -3.63
N LYS A 106 7.49 -25.30 -3.30
CA LYS A 106 7.99 -25.82 -2.02
C LYS A 106 8.02 -24.69 -0.99
N ILE A 107 7.57 -24.99 0.22
CA ILE A 107 7.64 -24.11 1.38
C ILE A 107 8.71 -24.68 2.31
N HIS A 108 9.73 -23.88 2.60
CA HIS A 108 10.76 -24.20 3.57
C HIS A 108 10.37 -23.62 4.92
N SER A 109 10.37 -24.44 5.96
CA SER A 109 10.09 -24.01 7.32
C SER A 109 10.90 -24.83 8.32
N ASN A 110 11.45 -24.16 9.32
CA ASN A 110 12.07 -24.81 10.47
C ASN A 110 11.02 -25.22 11.52
N LYS A 111 9.76 -24.77 11.37
CA LYS A 111 8.65 -25.11 12.24
C LYS A 111 7.88 -26.30 11.66
N VAL A 112 7.59 -27.29 12.51
CA VAL A 112 6.63 -28.33 12.21
C VAL A 112 5.24 -27.82 12.60
N PHE A 113 4.30 -27.89 11.67
CA PHE A 113 2.93 -27.46 11.92
C PHE A 113 2.08 -28.61 12.39
N SER A 114 1.22 -28.34 13.37
CA SER A 114 0.27 -29.32 13.87
C SER A 114 -0.81 -29.60 12.81
N GLU A 115 -1.25 -30.84 12.79
CA GLU A 115 -2.42 -31.27 12.05
C GLU A 115 -3.59 -31.39 13.04
N ASN A 116 -4.74 -30.83 12.68
CA ASN A 116 -5.95 -31.03 13.46
C ASN A 116 -6.51 -32.44 13.25
N LEU A 117 -7.60 -32.78 13.97
CA LEU A 117 -8.26 -34.10 13.90
C LEU A 117 -8.72 -34.45 12.47
N ASP A 118 -8.94 -33.47 11.61
CA ASP A 118 -9.32 -33.66 10.21
C ASP A 118 -8.09 -33.74 9.27
N GLY A 119 -6.87 -33.84 9.79
CA GLY A 119 -5.64 -33.87 8.99
C GLY A 119 -5.27 -32.54 8.33
N LYS A 120 -5.86 -31.42 8.79
CA LYS A 120 -5.56 -30.11 8.24
C LYS A 120 -4.45 -29.45 9.04
N LEU A 121 -3.47 -28.91 8.31
CA LEU A 121 -2.36 -28.16 8.91
C LEU A 121 -2.83 -26.82 9.49
N ASP A 122 -2.19 -26.38 10.57
CA ASP A 122 -2.35 -25.03 11.11
C ASP A 122 -1.76 -23.96 10.18
N LEU A 123 -0.86 -24.36 9.27
CA LEU A 123 -0.36 -23.50 8.21
C LEU A 123 -1.42 -23.33 7.11
N LYS A 124 -1.79 -22.09 6.80
CA LYS A 124 -2.79 -21.74 5.81
C LYS A 124 -2.19 -20.93 4.67
N LEU A 125 -2.71 -21.15 3.48
CA LEU A 125 -2.35 -20.41 2.28
C LEU A 125 -3.61 -19.89 1.59
N TRP A 126 -3.74 -18.58 1.54
CA TRP A 126 -4.84 -17.93 0.86
C TRP A 126 -4.39 -17.22 -0.40
N ASN A 127 -5.08 -17.47 -1.51
CA ASN A 127 -5.01 -16.61 -2.67
C ASN A 127 -5.92 -15.40 -2.41
N ILE A 128 -5.30 -14.22 -2.36
CA ILE A 128 -5.92 -12.93 -2.07
C ILE A 128 -5.86 -11.97 -3.26
N SER A 129 -5.79 -12.51 -4.47
CA SER A 129 -5.77 -11.72 -5.71
C SER A 129 -7.03 -10.89 -5.88
N ASP A 130 -8.16 -11.47 -5.52
CA ASP A 130 -9.44 -10.78 -5.39
C ASP A 130 -9.80 -10.66 -3.91
N PRO A 131 -9.84 -9.43 -3.34
CA PRO A 131 -10.16 -9.22 -1.93
C PRO A 131 -11.60 -9.62 -1.56
N TYR A 132 -12.50 -9.72 -2.54
CA TYR A 132 -13.90 -10.13 -2.34
C TYR A 132 -14.11 -11.64 -2.52
N SER A 133 -13.12 -12.36 -3.06
CA SER A 133 -13.20 -13.80 -3.33
C SER A 133 -11.89 -14.49 -2.95
N ILE A 134 -11.69 -14.67 -1.64
CA ILE A 134 -10.49 -15.32 -1.09
C ILE A 134 -10.61 -16.83 -1.24
N ASN A 135 -9.60 -17.46 -1.85
CA ASN A 135 -9.54 -18.89 -2.03
C ASN A 135 -8.46 -19.53 -1.14
N ASN A 136 -8.84 -20.57 -0.41
CA ASN A 136 -7.90 -21.36 0.38
C ASN A 136 -7.21 -22.41 -0.54
N LEU A 137 -5.88 -22.29 -0.67
CA LEU A 137 -5.07 -23.26 -1.40
C LEU A 137 -4.61 -24.37 -0.44
N GLN A 138 -4.71 -25.61 -0.89
CA GLN A 138 -4.32 -26.76 -0.07
C GLN A 138 -2.80 -26.86 0.02
N ILE A 139 -2.29 -26.87 1.25
CA ILE A 139 -0.91 -27.22 1.57
C ILE A 139 -0.86 -28.72 1.89
N ARG A 140 0.15 -29.39 1.37
CA ARG A 140 0.43 -30.81 1.59
C ARG A 140 1.82 -30.98 2.17
N LYS A 141 1.98 -31.99 3.03
CA LYS A 141 3.27 -32.40 3.56
C LYS A 141 3.96 -33.39 2.62
N GLU A 142 5.26 -33.24 2.43
CA GLU A 142 6.09 -34.17 1.66
C GLU A 142 7.47 -34.28 2.34
N GLY A 143 7.74 -35.43 2.98
CA GLY A 143 8.90 -35.58 3.83
C GLY A 143 8.90 -34.56 4.97
N ASP A 144 10.00 -33.84 5.14
CA ASP A 144 10.14 -32.79 6.16
C ASP A 144 9.67 -31.40 5.68
N GLY A 145 9.14 -31.30 4.46
CA GLY A 145 8.72 -30.05 3.87
C GLY A 145 7.23 -29.98 3.57
N TYR A 146 6.83 -28.81 3.10
CA TYR A 146 5.47 -28.55 2.68
C TYR A 146 5.44 -28.05 1.23
N TYR A 147 4.34 -28.29 0.53
CA TYR A 147 4.16 -27.79 -0.82
C TYR A 147 2.70 -27.48 -1.11
N PHE A 148 2.49 -26.66 -2.13
CA PHE A 148 1.19 -26.45 -2.76
C PHE A 148 1.33 -26.42 -4.27
N ILE A 149 0.22 -26.54 -4.97
CA ILE A 149 0.15 -26.42 -6.42
C ILE A 149 -0.68 -25.18 -6.75
N ASN A 150 -0.13 -24.32 -7.59
CA ASN A 150 -0.81 -23.13 -8.06
C ASN A 150 -0.96 -23.13 -9.59
N ASN A 151 -1.99 -22.47 -10.07
CA ASN A 151 -2.15 -22.20 -11.49
C ASN A 151 -1.40 -20.92 -11.85
N ASP A 152 -0.31 -21.04 -12.57
CA ASP A 152 0.55 -19.93 -12.97
C ASP A 152 0.23 -19.41 -14.38
N SER A 153 -0.92 -19.74 -14.94
CA SER A 153 -1.39 -19.11 -16.17
C SER A 153 -1.79 -17.64 -15.98
N ILE A 154 -2.05 -17.26 -14.73
CA ILE A 154 -2.44 -15.90 -14.34
C ILE A 154 -1.61 -15.41 -13.14
N PHE A 155 -1.46 -14.09 -13.03
CA PHE A 155 -0.90 -13.47 -11.83
C PHE A 155 -1.72 -13.84 -10.60
N SER A 156 -1.06 -14.26 -9.54
CA SER A 156 -1.72 -14.47 -8.26
C SER A 156 -0.96 -13.85 -7.10
N ARG A 157 -1.70 -13.34 -6.14
CA ARG A 157 -1.20 -12.82 -4.88
C ARG A 157 -1.64 -13.73 -3.75
N SER A 158 -0.69 -14.24 -3.00
CA SER A 158 -0.94 -15.22 -1.95
C SER A 158 -0.33 -14.81 -0.62
N ILE A 159 -0.99 -15.22 0.46
CA ILE A 159 -0.51 -15.04 1.83
C ILE A 159 -0.46 -16.39 2.54
N LEU A 160 0.72 -16.70 3.08
CA LEU A 160 0.98 -17.89 3.90
C LEU A 160 1.06 -17.45 5.36
N PHE A 161 0.32 -18.11 6.25
CA PHE A 161 0.28 -17.77 7.67
C PHE A 161 -0.09 -18.96 8.54
N ASP A 162 0.28 -18.88 9.82
CA ASP A 162 -0.03 -19.86 10.84
C ASP A 162 -1.22 -19.38 11.67
N ILE A 163 -2.29 -20.19 11.75
CA ILE A 163 -3.48 -19.84 12.51
C ILE A 163 -3.24 -19.80 14.02
N SER A 164 -2.21 -20.50 14.52
CA SER A 164 -1.85 -20.46 15.94
C SER A 164 -1.19 -19.13 16.36
N ASN A 165 -0.81 -18.29 15.39
CA ASN A 165 -0.13 -17.00 15.58
C ASN A 165 -0.87 -15.84 14.92
N LEU A 166 -2.20 -15.82 15.04
CA LEU A 166 -3.00 -14.72 14.52
C LEU A 166 -2.94 -13.51 15.46
N SER A 167 -2.83 -12.33 14.85
CA SER A 167 -2.99 -11.07 15.57
C SER A 167 -4.47 -10.74 15.72
N TYR A 168 -4.85 -10.28 16.91
CA TYR A 168 -6.20 -9.78 17.18
C TYR A 168 -6.22 -8.26 17.12
N PRO A 169 -7.36 -7.63 16.75
CA PRO A 169 -7.47 -6.18 16.82
C PRO A 169 -7.23 -5.72 18.27
N SER A 170 -6.33 -4.77 18.45
CA SER A 170 -6.02 -4.20 19.77
C SER A 170 -7.14 -3.31 20.31
N TYR A 171 -8.00 -2.82 19.41
CA TYR A 171 -9.11 -1.95 19.73
C TYR A 171 -10.25 -2.13 18.75
N PHE A 172 -11.48 -2.15 19.26
CA PHE A 172 -12.69 -2.05 18.45
C PHE A 172 -13.76 -1.26 19.22
N LYS A 173 -14.62 -0.54 18.50
CA LYS A 173 -15.77 0.14 19.06
C LYS A 173 -16.95 0.06 18.10
N LYS A 174 -18.16 0.13 18.67
CA LYS A 174 -19.37 0.33 17.88
C LYS A 174 -19.37 1.73 17.29
N ILE A 175 -19.53 1.83 15.99
CA ILE A 175 -19.70 3.10 15.28
C ILE A 175 -21.21 3.39 15.20
N LYS A 176 -21.58 4.63 15.51
CA LYS A 176 -22.95 5.10 15.31
C LYS A 176 -23.17 5.26 13.80
N ASN A 177 -24.25 4.72 13.28
CA ASN A 177 -24.61 4.96 11.89
C ASN A 177 -24.93 6.46 11.70
N SER A 178 -24.20 7.07 10.79
CA SER A 178 -24.42 8.45 10.37
C SER A 178 -25.14 8.44 9.02
N ASN A 179 -26.24 9.18 8.94
CA ASN A 179 -27.01 9.32 7.70
C ASN A 179 -26.50 10.52 6.89
N ILE A 180 -25.19 10.55 6.63
CA ILE A 180 -24.59 11.71 5.92
C ILE A 180 -25.05 11.79 4.45
N LEU A 181 -25.56 10.68 3.89
CA LEU A 181 -26.05 10.59 2.52
C LEU A 181 -27.53 10.98 2.35
N GLU A 182 -28.28 11.11 3.42
CA GLU A 182 -29.74 11.40 3.35
C GLU A 182 -30.08 12.86 3.07
N HIS A 183 -29.08 13.73 3.01
CA HIS A 183 -29.34 15.16 2.91
C HIS A 183 -29.34 15.66 1.48
N LYS A 184 -30.44 16.27 1.11
CA LYS A 184 -30.65 16.86 -0.19
C LYS A 184 -30.14 18.30 -0.18
N ASN A 185 -29.12 18.57 -0.97
CA ASN A 185 -28.67 19.90 -1.44
C ASN A 185 -28.68 21.01 -0.37
N PRO A 186 -27.81 20.99 0.64
CA PRO A 186 -27.63 22.13 1.51
C PRO A 186 -27.02 23.31 0.71
N ASP A 187 -27.43 24.54 1.03
CA ASP A 187 -26.80 25.74 0.47
C ASP A 187 -25.39 25.92 0.99
N LEU A 188 -25.11 25.45 2.21
CA LEU A 188 -23.78 25.46 2.83
C LEU A 188 -23.51 24.12 3.53
N LEU A 189 -22.43 23.47 3.16
CA LEU A 189 -21.92 22.28 3.83
C LEU A 189 -20.68 22.63 4.67
N ILE A 190 -20.74 22.34 5.97
CA ILE A 190 -19.63 22.48 6.90
C ILE A 190 -19.12 21.09 7.28
N ILE A 191 -17.90 20.74 6.87
CA ILE A 191 -17.24 19.50 7.28
C ILE A 191 -16.26 19.83 8.39
N THR A 192 -16.45 19.25 9.57
CA THR A 192 -15.70 19.58 10.78
C THR A 192 -15.30 18.32 11.55
N HIS A 193 -14.35 18.44 12.47
CA HIS A 193 -14.04 17.42 13.46
C HIS A 193 -14.86 17.70 14.73
N GLU A 194 -15.20 16.68 15.50
CA GLU A 194 -15.98 16.80 16.74
C GLU A 194 -15.48 17.90 17.69
N ASN A 195 -14.17 18.08 17.80
CA ASN A 195 -13.57 19.09 18.66
C ASN A 195 -13.90 20.54 18.27
N PHE A 196 -14.38 20.78 17.06
CA PHE A 196 -14.74 22.11 16.54
C PHE A 196 -16.23 22.22 16.23
N TYR A 197 -17.02 21.26 16.73
CA TYR A 197 -18.44 21.22 16.42
C TYR A 197 -19.18 22.46 16.92
N ASP A 198 -18.87 22.94 18.13
CA ASP A 198 -19.53 24.12 18.71
C ASP A 198 -19.25 25.39 17.90
N ASP A 199 -18.05 25.55 17.38
CA ASP A 199 -17.69 26.69 16.53
C ASP A 199 -18.38 26.57 15.16
N ALA A 200 -18.41 25.38 14.58
CA ALA A 200 -19.17 25.11 13.35
C ALA A 200 -20.67 25.36 13.53
N TYR A 201 -21.21 25.03 14.71
CA TYR A 201 -22.62 25.27 15.04
C TYR A 201 -22.95 26.76 15.14
N ARG A 202 -22.06 27.59 15.70
CA ARG A 202 -22.21 29.06 15.71
C ARG A 202 -22.26 29.63 14.27
N VAL A 203 -21.39 29.14 13.39
CA VAL A 203 -21.41 29.52 11.97
C VAL A 203 -22.71 29.10 11.32
N LYS A 204 -23.19 27.88 11.60
CA LYS A 204 -24.48 27.38 11.11
C LYS A 204 -25.63 28.34 11.48
N ILE A 205 -25.79 28.67 12.76
CA ILE A 205 -26.85 29.58 13.23
C ILE A 205 -26.79 30.92 12.51
N LEU A 206 -25.59 31.49 12.36
CA LEU A 206 -25.40 32.76 11.65
C LEU A 206 -25.89 32.66 10.19
N ARG A 207 -25.50 31.62 9.49
CA ARG A 207 -25.85 31.44 8.08
C ARG A 207 -27.33 31.07 7.88
N GLU A 208 -27.90 30.32 8.82
CA GLU A 208 -29.35 30.04 8.81
C GLU A 208 -30.19 31.30 9.05
N SER A 209 -29.70 32.25 9.89
CA SER A 209 -30.36 33.54 10.05
C SER A 209 -30.34 34.42 8.79
N GLU A 210 -29.42 34.14 7.87
CA GLU A 210 -29.33 34.75 6.54
C GLU A 210 -30.19 34.05 5.49
N GLY A 211 -30.91 32.95 5.89
CA GLY A 211 -31.83 32.21 5.04
C GLY A 211 -31.21 31.01 4.33
N LEU A 212 -29.97 30.63 4.64
CA LEU A 212 -29.31 29.45 4.04
C LEU A 212 -29.70 28.16 4.74
N ASN A 213 -29.84 27.08 4.01
CA ASN A 213 -29.95 25.71 4.55
C ASN A 213 -28.54 25.16 4.83
N VAL A 214 -28.17 25.03 6.13
CA VAL A 214 -26.81 24.67 6.51
C VAL A 214 -26.73 23.26 7.09
N LYS A 215 -25.82 22.43 6.54
CA LYS A 215 -25.51 21.09 7.02
C LYS A 215 -24.11 21.06 7.66
N ILE A 216 -24.04 20.52 8.88
CA ILE A 216 -22.75 20.14 9.52
C ILE A 216 -22.57 18.63 9.41
N VAL A 217 -21.39 18.19 9.03
CA VAL A 217 -21.01 16.78 8.94
C VAL A 217 -19.69 16.57 9.64
N ASP A 218 -19.62 15.52 10.47
CA ASP A 218 -18.34 15.09 11.07
C ASP A 218 -17.44 14.46 10.01
N VAL A 219 -16.20 14.90 9.93
CA VAL A 219 -15.20 14.39 8.99
C VAL A 219 -14.91 12.90 9.21
N VAL A 220 -15.03 12.40 10.44
CA VAL A 220 -14.87 10.97 10.75
C VAL A 220 -15.95 10.14 10.09
N ASP A 221 -17.19 10.63 10.04
CA ASP A 221 -18.29 9.96 9.32
C ASP A 221 -18.02 9.92 7.83
N VAL A 222 -17.45 11.00 7.27
CA VAL A 222 -17.02 11.02 5.86
C VAL A 222 -15.92 9.97 5.62
N TYR A 223 -14.92 9.87 6.50
CA TYR A 223 -13.88 8.85 6.38
C TYR A 223 -14.46 7.44 6.47
N ASN A 224 -15.37 7.18 7.40
CA ASN A 224 -16.01 5.88 7.56
C ASN A 224 -16.78 5.46 6.30
N GLN A 225 -17.50 6.39 5.68
CA GLN A 225 -18.37 6.11 4.54
C GLN A 225 -17.63 6.04 3.20
N PHE A 226 -16.60 6.87 2.99
CA PHE A 226 -15.94 7.05 1.69
C PHE A 226 -14.49 6.53 1.61
N SER A 227 -13.88 6.12 2.73
CA SER A 227 -12.51 5.59 2.76
C SER A 227 -12.29 4.48 3.78
N SER A 228 -13.36 3.75 4.18
CA SER A 228 -13.30 2.64 5.15
C SER A 228 -12.60 3.02 6.46
N GLY A 229 -12.81 4.25 6.93
CA GLY A 229 -12.23 4.80 8.16
C GLY A 229 -10.82 5.38 8.02
N ASN A 230 -10.20 5.28 6.85
CA ASN A 230 -8.89 5.89 6.61
C ASN A 230 -9.01 7.41 6.49
N LYS A 231 -8.10 8.14 7.15
CA LYS A 231 -7.99 9.60 6.98
C LYS A 231 -7.44 9.92 5.60
N ASP A 232 -8.32 10.11 4.65
CA ASP A 232 -8.00 10.38 3.25
C ASP A 232 -8.76 11.62 2.75
N VAL A 233 -8.04 12.61 2.28
CA VAL A 233 -8.63 13.84 1.72
C VAL A 233 -9.50 13.57 0.50
N THR A 234 -9.25 12.47 -0.21
CA THR A 234 -10.06 12.08 -1.38
C THR A 234 -11.47 11.67 -0.98
N SER A 235 -11.69 11.20 0.25
CA SER A 235 -13.00 10.86 0.79
C SER A 235 -13.90 12.11 0.90
N ILE A 236 -13.33 13.25 1.34
CA ILE A 236 -14.04 14.53 1.41
C ILE A 236 -14.48 14.96 0.00
N ARG A 237 -13.56 14.91 -0.98
CA ARG A 237 -13.90 15.20 -2.37
C ARG A 237 -15.00 14.29 -2.91
N ASN A 238 -14.93 13.00 -2.62
CA ASN A 238 -15.91 12.01 -3.08
C ASN A 238 -17.27 12.25 -2.43
N PHE A 239 -17.30 12.62 -1.14
CA PHE A 239 -18.53 13.00 -0.44
C PHE A 239 -19.18 14.25 -1.05
N ILE A 240 -18.40 15.31 -1.33
CA ILE A 240 -18.92 16.55 -1.95
C ILE A 240 -19.44 16.28 -3.37
N LYS A 241 -18.85 15.32 -4.07
CA LYS A 241 -19.26 14.95 -5.43
C LYS A 241 -20.55 14.12 -5.46
N TYR A 242 -20.83 13.38 -4.39
CA TYR A 242 -22.02 12.53 -4.26
C TYR A 242 -23.29 13.35 -4.14
#